data_9ae0279b00e720153b5411d69303cdcc
#
_entry.id   9ae0279b00e720153b5411d69303cdcc
#
_cell.length_a   1.000
_cell.length_b   1.000
_cell.length_c   1.000
_cell.angle_alpha   90.00
_cell.angle_beta   90.00
_cell.angle_gamma   90.00
#
_symmetry.space_group_name_H-M   'P 1'
#
loop_
_entity.id
_entity.type
_entity.pdbx_description
1 polymer ?
#
loop_
_entity_poly.entity_id
_entity_poly.type
_entity_poly.pdbx_seq_one_letter_code
_entity_poly.pdbx_strand_id
1 'polypeptide(L)'
;MELKEIFRQAAQSLIVTNAHRIVDGEMPILNDRRSDFFFMESASEEDTLRLVVDLCKRRLPASYGYSPLEDIQVLCPSRIGVVGTQNINKELQLALNPPAKGRSEVKFGNTLFRNGDKIMQTRNDYDVEWRKGAELSHGIFNGDIGLIRTADKVNNRLEIDFDGRKATYDAEMMKKIEHAYAVTIHKSQGSEYPAVIIPLPNGMDKLTYRNLLYTAVTRAKSTLILIGTVRKVQSMVENDRRMMRYSCLKPMLEDMFV
;
A
#
# COMPACT_ATOMS: atom_id res chain seq x y z
N MET A 1 -21.87 -10.15 17.39
CA MET A 1 -20.93 -9.89 18.49
C MET A 1 -19.93 -8.85 17.98
N GLU A 2 -19.89 -7.69 18.58
CA GLU A 2 -19.01 -6.58 18.18
C GLU A 2 -17.82 -6.56 19.14
N LEU A 3 -16.59 -6.67 18.61
CA LEU A 3 -15.38 -6.60 19.43
C LEU A 3 -15.07 -5.12 19.71
N LYS A 4 -15.24 -4.68 20.95
CA LYS A 4 -15.07 -3.26 21.37
C LYS A 4 -13.85 -3.01 22.25
N GLU A 5 -13.11 -4.03 22.64
CA GLU A 5 -11.99 -3.86 23.56
C GLU A 5 -10.65 -3.67 22.83
N ILE A 6 -9.95 -2.60 23.17
CA ILE A 6 -8.59 -2.31 22.73
C ILE A 6 -7.62 -2.96 23.72
N PHE A 7 -6.67 -3.76 23.24
CA PHE A 7 -5.63 -4.31 24.08
C PHE A 7 -4.80 -3.20 24.76
N ARG A 8 -4.42 -3.39 26.01
CA ARG A 8 -3.79 -2.39 26.88
C ARG A 8 -2.53 -1.71 26.31
N GLN A 9 -1.75 -2.39 25.46
CA GLN A 9 -0.59 -1.81 24.77
C GLN A 9 -0.99 -0.87 23.63
N ALA A 10 -2.17 -1.05 23.06
CA ALA A 10 -2.71 -0.21 21.98
C ALA A 10 -3.36 1.09 22.52
N ALA A 11 -3.67 1.16 23.81
CA ALA A 11 -4.34 2.33 24.41
C ALA A 11 -3.49 3.62 24.41
N GLN A 12 -2.16 3.52 24.23
CA GLN A 12 -1.26 4.67 24.09
C GLN A 12 -0.96 5.05 22.64
N SER A 13 -1.39 4.23 21.68
CA SER A 13 -1.18 4.49 20.24
C SER A 13 -2.25 5.43 19.70
N LEU A 14 -1.81 6.52 19.10
CA LEU A 14 -2.71 7.46 18.44
C LEU A 14 -3.23 6.87 17.10
N ILE A 15 -2.50 5.95 16.47
CA ILE A 15 -2.98 5.19 15.32
C ILE A 15 -4.26 4.44 15.69
N VAL A 16 -4.24 3.72 16.82
CA VAL A 16 -5.39 2.93 17.29
C VAL A 16 -6.53 3.84 17.72
N THR A 17 -6.24 4.87 18.53
CA THR A 17 -7.24 5.85 18.96
C THR A 17 -7.92 6.52 17.78
N ASN A 18 -7.15 6.98 16.79
CA ASN A 18 -7.68 7.61 15.58
C ASN A 18 -8.45 6.64 14.68
N ALA A 19 -8.05 5.37 14.61
CA ALA A 19 -8.80 4.35 13.89
C ALA A 19 -10.23 4.20 14.47
N HIS A 20 -10.37 4.15 15.79
CA HIS A 20 -11.69 4.10 16.46
C HIS A 20 -12.50 5.37 16.21
N ARG A 21 -11.89 6.56 16.40
CA ARG A 21 -12.57 7.83 16.11
C ARG A 21 -13.10 7.87 14.68
N ILE A 22 -12.29 7.45 13.70
CA ILE A 22 -12.71 7.41 12.28
C ILE A 22 -13.92 6.49 12.09
N VAL A 23 -13.93 5.27 12.65
CA VAL A 23 -15.07 4.34 12.54
C VAL A 23 -16.33 4.95 13.14
N ASP A 24 -16.21 5.63 14.28
CA ASP A 24 -17.32 6.27 14.98
C ASP A 24 -17.78 7.56 14.28
N GLY A 25 -17.12 7.98 13.21
CA GLY A 25 -17.46 9.20 12.46
C GLY A 25 -16.91 10.47 13.10
N GLU A 26 -15.94 10.33 13.98
CA GLU A 26 -15.26 11.43 14.63
C GLU A 26 -13.97 11.80 13.93
N MET A 27 -13.63 13.10 13.93
CA MET A 27 -12.37 13.58 13.39
C MET A 27 -11.20 12.98 14.16
N PRO A 28 -10.18 12.42 13.48
CA PRO A 28 -8.94 12.00 14.13
C PRO A 28 -8.20 13.19 14.75
N ILE A 29 -7.38 12.92 15.75
CA ILE A 29 -6.49 13.90 16.37
C ILE A 29 -5.31 14.11 15.41
N LEU A 30 -5.18 15.30 14.84
CA LEU A 30 -4.20 15.63 13.79
C LEU A 30 -2.99 16.44 14.28
N ASN A 31 -3.04 17.00 15.47
CA ASN A 31 -2.08 18.00 15.96
C ASN A 31 -1.11 17.49 17.05
N ASP A 32 -1.10 16.21 17.33
CA ASP A 32 -0.15 15.63 18.28
C ASP A 32 1.18 15.29 17.57
N ARG A 33 2.26 15.97 18.02
CA ARG A 33 3.61 15.81 17.44
C ARG A 33 4.46 14.75 18.17
N ARG A 34 3.97 14.18 19.25
CA ARG A 34 4.68 13.19 20.09
C ARG A 34 4.03 11.80 19.99
N SER A 35 3.52 11.46 18.83
CA SER A 35 2.75 10.25 18.62
C SER A 35 3.32 9.38 17.51
N ASP A 36 2.65 8.29 17.24
CA ASP A 36 2.87 7.39 16.12
C ASP A 36 2.02 7.75 14.87
N PHE A 37 1.13 8.75 15.00
CA PHE A 37 0.25 9.26 13.95
C PHE A 37 0.57 10.73 13.64
N PHE A 38 1.03 11.01 12.44
CA PHE A 38 1.39 12.35 11.99
C PHE A 38 0.47 12.81 10.87
N PHE A 39 0.07 14.08 10.94
CA PHE A 39 -0.63 14.75 9.85
C PHE A 39 0.26 15.83 9.25
N MET A 40 0.37 15.83 7.91
CA MET A 40 1.08 16.85 7.15
C MET A 40 0.11 17.55 6.22
N GLU A 41 -0.15 18.81 6.49
CA GLU A 41 -1.04 19.59 5.63
C GLU A 41 -0.37 19.88 4.28
N SER A 42 -1.11 19.64 3.21
CA SER A 42 -0.68 19.89 1.83
C SER A 42 -1.87 20.32 0.99
N ALA A 43 -1.78 21.50 0.40
CA ALA A 43 -2.87 22.11 -0.38
C ALA A 43 -2.88 21.64 -1.84
N SER A 44 -1.76 21.16 -2.39
CA SER A 44 -1.66 20.67 -3.77
C SER A 44 -1.25 19.20 -3.82
N GLU A 45 -1.69 18.50 -4.87
CA GLU A 45 -1.30 17.10 -5.08
C GLU A 45 0.19 16.98 -5.47
N GLU A 46 0.74 18.00 -6.13
CA GLU A 46 2.15 18.08 -6.48
C GLU A 46 3.04 18.22 -5.23
N ASP A 47 2.62 19.03 -4.26
CA ASP A 47 3.31 19.15 -2.97
C ASP A 47 3.20 17.85 -2.18
N THR A 48 2.03 17.24 -2.19
CA THR A 48 1.80 15.91 -1.57
C THR A 48 2.75 14.87 -2.16
N LEU A 49 2.88 14.82 -3.49
CA LEU A 49 3.81 13.91 -4.18
C LEU A 49 5.26 14.15 -3.76
N ARG A 50 5.70 15.44 -3.72
CA ARG A 50 7.05 15.79 -3.26
C ARG A 50 7.32 15.36 -1.82
N LEU A 51 6.34 15.54 -0.94
CA LEU A 51 6.42 15.10 0.46
C LEU A 51 6.53 13.58 0.56
N VAL A 52 5.74 12.81 -0.20
CA VAL A 52 5.83 11.35 -0.24
C VAL A 52 7.23 10.90 -0.64
N VAL A 53 7.78 11.47 -1.71
CA VAL A 53 9.12 11.11 -2.18
C VAL A 53 10.19 11.47 -1.14
N ASP A 54 10.12 12.65 -0.52
CA ASP A 54 11.08 13.09 0.51
C ASP A 54 10.99 12.23 1.78
N LEU A 55 9.80 11.87 2.21
CA LEU A 55 9.57 10.97 3.34
C LEU A 55 10.18 9.59 3.10
N CYS A 56 9.92 8.98 1.93
CA CYS A 56 10.44 7.66 1.61
C CYS A 56 11.96 7.65 1.43
N LYS A 57 12.53 8.69 0.77
CA LYS A 57 13.93 8.71 0.42
C LYS A 57 14.83 9.17 1.55
N ARG A 58 14.40 10.14 2.34
CA ARG A 58 15.26 10.86 3.28
C ARG A 58 14.75 10.88 4.72
N ARG A 59 13.53 11.38 4.97
CA ARG A 59 13.12 11.71 6.35
C ARG A 59 12.93 10.47 7.21
N LEU A 60 12.14 9.49 6.75
CA LEU A 60 11.87 8.29 7.53
C LEU A 60 13.13 7.43 7.72
N PRO A 61 13.96 7.19 6.69
CA PRO A 61 15.24 6.54 6.88
C PRO A 61 16.15 7.26 7.88
N ALA A 62 16.26 8.60 7.80
CA ALA A 62 17.14 9.37 8.68
C ALA A 62 16.63 9.45 10.13
N SER A 63 15.31 9.53 10.35
CA SER A 63 14.73 9.74 11.68
C SER A 63 14.48 8.45 12.44
N TYR A 64 14.14 7.35 11.73
CA TYR A 64 13.71 6.09 12.32
C TYR A 64 14.52 4.87 11.86
N GLY A 65 15.47 5.05 10.91
CA GLY A 65 16.25 3.94 10.35
C GLY A 65 15.43 3.02 9.42
N TYR A 66 14.25 3.41 9.00
CA TYR A 66 13.39 2.58 8.15
C TYR A 66 14.00 2.37 6.76
N SER A 67 13.98 1.11 6.31
CA SER A 67 14.29 0.76 4.93
C SER A 67 13.16 1.23 3.99
N PRO A 68 13.47 2.03 2.96
CA PRO A 68 12.44 2.49 2.01
C PRO A 68 11.71 1.35 1.29
N LEU A 69 12.35 0.19 1.12
CA LEU A 69 11.80 -0.94 0.39
C LEU A 69 11.09 -1.95 1.29
N GLU A 70 11.54 -2.10 2.55
CA GLU A 70 11.04 -3.15 3.45
C GLU A 70 10.05 -2.60 4.47
N ASP A 71 10.35 -1.43 5.07
CA ASP A 71 9.58 -0.90 6.20
C ASP A 71 8.50 0.11 5.80
N ILE A 72 8.72 0.82 4.67
CA ILE A 72 7.83 1.90 4.25
C ILE A 72 6.88 1.41 3.16
N GLN A 73 5.58 1.70 3.34
CA GLN A 73 4.56 1.46 2.33
C GLN A 73 3.70 2.70 2.11
N VAL A 74 3.58 3.12 0.84
CA VAL A 74 2.64 4.17 0.45
C VAL A 74 1.31 3.53 0.08
N LEU A 75 0.22 4.01 0.67
CA LEU A 75 -1.14 3.51 0.45
C LEU A 75 -2.01 4.58 -0.20
N CYS A 76 -2.40 4.38 -1.45
CA CYS A 76 -3.16 5.36 -2.22
C CYS A 76 -4.65 4.97 -2.31
N PRO A 77 -5.58 5.93 -2.24
CA PRO A 77 -6.99 5.69 -2.50
C PRO A 77 -7.28 5.26 -3.94
N SER A 78 -6.46 5.70 -4.91
CA SER A 78 -6.68 5.47 -6.33
C SER A 78 -5.42 4.98 -7.07
N ARG A 79 -5.61 4.47 -8.29
CA ARG A 79 -4.52 4.11 -9.20
C ARG A 79 -4.06 5.30 -10.05
N ILE A 80 -4.99 6.20 -10.38
CA ILE A 80 -4.82 7.31 -11.35
C ILE A 80 -4.77 8.64 -10.58
N GLY A 81 -4.16 9.65 -11.16
CA GLY A 81 -3.97 10.99 -10.59
C GLY A 81 -2.54 11.23 -10.14
N VAL A 82 -2.26 12.46 -9.74
CA VAL A 82 -0.91 12.90 -9.31
C VAL A 82 -0.44 12.09 -8.11
N VAL A 83 -1.32 11.83 -7.15
CA VAL A 83 -1.07 11.00 -5.96
C VAL A 83 -1.64 9.58 -6.10
N GLY A 84 -1.89 9.11 -7.34
CA GLY A 84 -2.27 7.73 -7.63
C GLY A 84 -1.07 6.79 -7.67
N THR A 85 -1.31 5.48 -7.47
CA THR A 85 -0.22 4.48 -7.40
C THR A 85 0.65 4.46 -8.63
N GLN A 86 0.08 4.68 -9.84
CA GLN A 86 0.86 4.66 -11.07
C GLN A 86 1.93 5.75 -11.11
N ASN A 87 1.55 6.98 -10.76
CA ASN A 87 2.48 8.10 -10.76
C ASN A 87 3.46 8.02 -9.59
N ILE A 88 2.98 7.71 -8.38
CA ILE A 88 3.85 7.58 -7.20
C ILE A 88 4.89 6.47 -7.40
N ASN A 89 4.52 5.33 -7.97
CA ASN A 89 5.47 4.25 -8.26
C ASN A 89 6.57 4.69 -9.22
N LYS A 90 6.21 5.45 -10.27
CA LYS A 90 7.19 6.02 -11.21
C LYS A 90 8.16 6.97 -10.51
N GLU A 91 7.64 7.90 -9.72
CA GLU A 91 8.47 8.89 -9.02
C GLU A 91 9.33 8.25 -7.93
N LEU A 92 8.80 7.28 -7.19
CA LEU A 92 9.56 6.55 -6.18
C LEU A 92 10.61 5.63 -6.81
N GLN A 93 10.33 4.98 -7.94
CA GLN A 93 11.35 4.22 -8.68
C GLN A 93 12.52 5.14 -9.08
N LEU A 94 12.24 6.32 -9.64
CA LEU A 94 13.26 7.29 -10.02
C LEU A 94 14.06 7.81 -8.81
N ALA A 95 13.39 8.00 -7.67
CA ALA A 95 14.01 8.55 -6.47
C ALA A 95 14.83 7.51 -5.69
N LEU A 96 14.37 6.27 -5.58
CA LEU A 96 14.95 5.21 -4.76
C LEU A 96 15.83 4.26 -5.57
N ASN A 97 15.47 4.03 -6.82
CA ASN A 97 16.16 3.11 -7.73
C ASN A 97 16.42 3.76 -9.12
N PRO A 98 17.19 4.86 -9.19
CA PRO A 98 17.44 5.57 -10.46
C PRO A 98 18.23 4.69 -11.44
N PRO A 99 18.15 4.99 -12.75
CA PRO A 99 19.02 4.36 -13.73
C PRO A 99 20.49 4.57 -13.36
N ALA A 100 21.29 3.52 -13.48
CA ALA A 100 22.72 3.60 -13.18
C ALA A 100 23.51 2.69 -14.14
N LYS A 101 24.79 3.05 -14.41
CA LYS A 101 25.67 2.24 -15.24
C LYS A 101 25.84 0.84 -14.59
N GLY A 102 25.61 -0.21 -15.36
CA GLY A 102 25.65 -1.60 -14.88
C GLY A 102 24.37 -2.11 -14.21
N ARG A 103 23.34 -1.28 -14.04
CA ARG A 103 22.03 -1.73 -13.56
C ARG A 103 21.19 -2.21 -14.74
N SER A 104 20.85 -3.47 -14.73
CA SER A 104 20.03 -4.08 -15.79
C SER A 104 18.56 -3.70 -15.67
N GLU A 105 17.91 -3.56 -16.82
CA GLU A 105 16.50 -3.19 -16.97
C GLU A 105 15.84 -4.09 -18.01
N VAL A 106 14.59 -4.48 -17.73
CA VAL A 106 13.70 -5.19 -18.68
C VAL A 106 12.47 -4.34 -18.88
N LYS A 107 12.15 -4.06 -20.17
CA LYS A 107 10.93 -3.33 -20.54
C LYS A 107 9.84 -4.33 -20.90
N PHE A 108 8.72 -4.22 -20.22
CA PHE A 108 7.53 -5.00 -20.54
C PHE A 108 6.33 -4.05 -20.72
N GLY A 109 5.80 -3.95 -21.93
CA GLY A 109 4.79 -2.96 -22.27
C GLY A 109 5.28 -1.52 -22.00
N ASN A 110 4.54 -0.80 -21.18
CA ASN A 110 4.91 0.56 -20.73
C ASN A 110 5.67 0.56 -19.39
N THR A 111 5.91 -0.59 -18.79
CA THR A 111 6.61 -0.72 -17.52
C THR A 111 8.07 -1.06 -17.71
N LEU A 112 8.95 -0.38 -16.99
CA LEU A 112 10.38 -0.65 -16.97
C LEU A 112 10.75 -1.20 -15.60
N PHE A 113 11.13 -2.47 -15.56
CA PHE A 113 11.57 -3.16 -14.36
C PHE A 113 13.09 -3.13 -14.24
N ARG A 114 13.61 -2.73 -13.08
CA ARG A 114 15.04 -2.67 -12.78
C ARG A 114 15.43 -3.64 -11.68
N ASN A 115 16.66 -4.09 -11.73
CA ASN A 115 17.27 -4.74 -10.58
C ASN A 115 17.17 -3.82 -9.34
N GLY A 116 16.62 -4.31 -8.24
CA GLY A 116 16.34 -3.59 -7.01
C GLY A 116 14.93 -3.01 -6.89
N ASP A 117 14.07 -3.15 -7.91
CA ASP A 117 12.67 -2.68 -7.81
C ASP A 117 11.85 -3.52 -6.84
N LYS A 118 10.99 -2.84 -6.08
CA LYS A 118 9.94 -3.45 -5.27
C LYS A 118 8.70 -3.69 -6.13
N ILE A 119 8.23 -4.92 -6.15
CA ILE A 119 7.07 -5.35 -6.94
C ILE A 119 6.05 -6.11 -6.09
N MET A 120 4.83 -6.25 -6.61
CA MET A 120 3.77 -7.07 -6.04
C MET A 120 3.18 -7.98 -7.10
N GLN A 121 2.92 -9.23 -6.72
CA GLN A 121 2.09 -10.15 -7.49
C GLN A 121 0.64 -9.69 -7.45
N THR A 122 -0.02 -9.63 -8.62
CA THR A 122 -1.37 -9.05 -8.75
C THR A 122 -2.47 -10.07 -8.93
N ARG A 123 -2.11 -11.35 -9.10
CA ARG A 123 -3.02 -12.50 -9.25
C ARG A 123 -2.37 -13.73 -8.64
N ASN A 124 -3.19 -14.65 -8.12
CA ASN A 124 -2.67 -15.96 -7.72
C ASN A 124 -2.10 -16.69 -8.93
N ASP A 125 -0.93 -17.28 -8.73
CA ASP A 125 -0.26 -18.12 -9.72
C ASP A 125 0.29 -19.36 -9.01
N TYR A 126 -0.41 -20.46 -9.13
CA TYR A 126 -0.09 -21.72 -8.45
C TYR A 126 1.04 -22.49 -9.14
N ASP A 127 1.37 -22.14 -10.38
CA ASP A 127 2.35 -22.85 -11.19
C ASP A 127 3.75 -22.24 -11.12
N VAL A 128 3.89 -21.07 -10.51
CA VAL A 128 5.21 -20.40 -10.34
C VAL A 128 6.06 -21.22 -9.40
N GLU A 129 7.11 -21.82 -9.97
CA GLU A 129 8.13 -22.51 -9.18
C GLU A 129 9.01 -21.51 -8.43
N TRP A 130 9.26 -21.77 -7.17
CA TRP A 130 10.19 -20.98 -6.36
C TRP A 130 11.09 -21.88 -5.52
N ARG A 131 12.26 -21.34 -5.17
CA ARG A 131 13.26 -21.99 -4.30
C ARG A 131 13.57 -21.12 -3.09
N LYS A 132 13.59 -21.76 -1.91
CA LYS A 132 14.05 -21.15 -0.66
C LYS A 132 15.07 -22.06 0.02
N GLY A 133 16.37 -21.72 -0.10
CA GLY A 133 17.45 -22.64 0.29
C GLY A 133 17.42 -23.94 -0.52
N ALA A 134 17.25 -25.06 0.14
CA ALA A 134 17.09 -26.39 -0.48
C ALA A 134 15.64 -26.76 -0.81
N GLU A 135 14.68 -25.98 -0.33
CA GLU A 135 13.26 -26.20 -0.57
C GLU A 135 12.87 -25.75 -1.99
N LEU A 136 12.13 -26.59 -2.70
CA LEU A 136 11.52 -26.32 -3.98
C LEU A 136 10.02 -26.52 -3.85
N SER A 137 9.24 -25.51 -4.20
CA SER A 137 7.78 -25.57 -4.14
C SER A 137 7.16 -24.62 -5.16
N HIS A 138 5.84 -24.49 -5.17
CA HIS A 138 5.10 -23.72 -6.15
C HIS A 138 4.11 -22.75 -5.50
N GLY A 139 3.73 -21.74 -6.26
CA GLY A 139 2.70 -20.76 -5.89
C GLY A 139 3.25 -19.45 -5.37
N ILE A 140 2.92 -18.37 -6.08
CA ILE A 140 3.06 -16.97 -5.64
C ILE A 140 1.67 -16.34 -5.73
N PHE A 141 1.27 -15.64 -4.68
CA PHE A 141 -0.12 -15.25 -4.51
C PHE A 141 -0.33 -13.74 -4.65
N ASN A 142 -1.57 -13.37 -4.95
CA ASN A 142 -1.97 -11.96 -5.04
C ASN A 142 -1.68 -11.24 -3.71
N GLY A 143 -0.91 -10.16 -3.80
CA GLY A 143 -0.46 -9.38 -2.64
C GLY A 143 0.95 -9.73 -2.15
N ASP A 144 1.56 -10.83 -2.63
CA ASP A 144 2.96 -11.14 -2.32
C ASP A 144 3.88 -10.04 -2.84
N ILE A 145 4.67 -9.45 -1.97
CA ILE A 145 5.66 -8.42 -2.29
C ILE A 145 7.03 -9.05 -2.47
N GLY A 146 7.75 -8.65 -3.50
CA GLY A 146 9.09 -9.11 -3.79
C GLY A 146 10.03 -8.02 -4.27
N LEU A 147 11.33 -8.34 -4.27
CA LEU A 147 12.39 -7.50 -4.81
C LEU A 147 13.01 -8.16 -6.05
N ILE A 148 13.14 -7.40 -7.13
CA ILE A 148 13.83 -7.87 -8.33
C ILE A 148 15.33 -7.97 -8.02
N ARG A 149 15.88 -9.18 -8.03
CA ARG A 149 17.30 -9.43 -7.80
C ARG A 149 18.10 -9.33 -9.09
N THR A 150 17.52 -9.80 -10.20
CA THR A 150 18.16 -9.76 -11.52
C THR A 150 17.13 -9.40 -12.58
N ALA A 151 17.49 -8.48 -13.47
CA ALA A 151 16.74 -8.14 -14.66
C ALA A 151 17.59 -8.56 -15.89
N ASP A 152 17.26 -9.68 -16.52
CA ASP A 152 17.97 -10.19 -17.70
C ASP A 152 17.31 -9.66 -18.98
N LYS A 153 17.95 -8.64 -19.55
CA LYS A 153 17.48 -8.01 -20.80
C LYS A 153 17.58 -8.92 -22.02
N VAL A 154 18.58 -9.83 -22.03
CA VAL A 154 18.84 -10.71 -23.19
C VAL A 154 17.76 -11.77 -23.31
N ASN A 155 17.44 -12.40 -22.18
CA ASN A 155 16.44 -13.47 -22.14
C ASN A 155 15.04 -12.96 -21.78
N ASN A 156 14.86 -11.63 -21.57
CA ASN A 156 13.62 -11.01 -21.15
C ASN A 156 13.03 -11.69 -19.90
N ARG A 157 13.83 -11.84 -18.85
CA ARG A 157 13.47 -12.53 -17.59
C ARG A 157 13.79 -11.68 -16.39
N LEU A 158 13.04 -11.90 -15.30
CA LEU A 158 13.30 -11.33 -13.99
C LEU A 158 13.50 -12.46 -12.97
N GLU A 159 14.50 -12.35 -12.12
CA GLU A 159 14.60 -13.13 -10.90
C GLU A 159 14.08 -12.29 -9.74
N ILE A 160 13.06 -12.78 -9.04
CA ILE A 160 12.35 -12.05 -7.98
C ILE A 160 12.46 -12.86 -6.69
N ASP A 161 12.76 -12.16 -5.61
CA ASP A 161 12.81 -12.71 -4.27
C ASP A 161 11.59 -12.25 -3.45
N PHE A 162 10.69 -13.18 -3.18
CA PHE A 162 9.50 -12.99 -2.35
C PHE A 162 9.74 -13.54 -0.94
N ASP A 163 10.34 -12.77 -0.06
CA ASP A 163 10.68 -13.20 1.30
C ASP A 163 11.48 -14.50 1.36
N GLY A 164 12.58 -14.53 0.59
CA GLY A 164 13.48 -15.69 0.46
C GLY A 164 13.02 -16.74 -0.55
N ARG A 165 11.78 -16.68 -1.07
CA ARG A 165 11.29 -17.50 -2.17
C ARG A 165 11.74 -16.88 -3.49
N LYS A 166 12.76 -17.43 -4.13
CA LYS A 166 13.30 -16.95 -5.40
C LYS A 166 12.57 -17.62 -6.56
N ALA A 167 11.98 -16.82 -7.43
CA ALA A 167 11.24 -17.26 -8.61
C ALA A 167 11.73 -16.53 -9.87
N THR A 168 11.73 -17.25 -11.01
CA THR A 168 12.06 -16.66 -12.31
C THR A 168 10.79 -16.37 -13.09
N TYR A 169 10.68 -15.14 -13.56
CA TYR A 169 9.52 -14.61 -14.29
C TYR A 169 9.89 -14.39 -15.76
N ASP A 170 9.15 -15.00 -16.66
CA ASP A 170 9.17 -14.71 -18.09
C ASP A 170 8.19 -13.58 -18.47
N ALA A 171 8.07 -13.30 -19.77
CA ALA A 171 7.21 -12.24 -20.28
C ALA A 171 5.71 -12.46 -19.96
N GLU A 172 5.21 -13.70 -19.94
CA GLU A 172 3.82 -13.98 -19.59
C GLU A 172 3.55 -13.76 -18.10
N MET A 173 4.48 -14.15 -17.26
CA MET A 173 4.41 -13.98 -15.82
C MET A 173 4.54 -12.50 -15.42
N MET A 174 5.31 -11.68 -16.16
CA MET A 174 5.42 -10.23 -15.94
C MET A 174 4.09 -9.49 -16.08
N LYS A 175 3.08 -10.04 -16.76
CA LYS A 175 1.71 -9.49 -16.80
C LYS A 175 1.02 -9.53 -15.44
N LYS A 176 1.51 -10.35 -14.52
CA LYS A 176 0.92 -10.61 -13.21
C LYS A 176 1.63 -9.84 -12.09
N ILE A 177 2.57 -8.95 -12.41
CA ILE A 177 3.28 -8.12 -11.42
C ILE A 177 3.16 -6.63 -11.74
N GLU A 178 3.29 -5.81 -10.71
CA GLU A 178 3.38 -4.35 -10.83
C GLU A 178 4.36 -3.79 -9.78
N HIS A 179 4.84 -2.55 -9.98
CA HIS A 179 5.62 -1.86 -8.95
C HIS A 179 4.81 -1.70 -7.66
N ALA A 180 5.46 -1.83 -6.53
CA ALA A 180 4.82 -1.83 -5.22
C ALA A 180 5.46 -0.88 -4.19
N TYR A 181 6.16 0.16 -4.63
CA TYR A 181 6.54 1.26 -3.74
C TYR A 181 5.29 1.93 -3.17
N ALA A 182 4.25 2.06 -4.01
CA ALA A 182 2.90 2.44 -3.64
C ALA A 182 1.89 1.41 -4.13
N VAL A 183 0.92 1.05 -3.26
CA VAL A 183 -0.18 0.16 -3.60
C VAL A 183 -1.52 0.81 -3.27
N THR A 184 -2.62 0.32 -3.83
CA THR A 184 -3.94 0.81 -3.40
C THR A 184 -4.29 0.29 -2.01
N ILE A 185 -5.05 1.07 -1.25
CA ILE A 185 -5.52 0.68 0.09
C ILE A 185 -6.22 -0.69 0.05
N HIS A 186 -6.99 -0.99 -1.00
CA HIS A 186 -7.64 -2.29 -1.15
C HIS A 186 -6.64 -3.46 -1.27
N LYS A 187 -5.53 -3.25 -1.97
CA LYS A 187 -4.49 -4.29 -2.12
C LYS A 187 -3.64 -4.49 -0.86
N SER A 188 -3.67 -3.55 0.08
CA SER A 188 -3.00 -3.68 1.38
C SER A 188 -3.82 -4.44 2.43
N GLN A 189 -5.06 -4.83 2.13
CA GLN A 189 -5.89 -5.59 3.06
C GLN A 189 -5.23 -6.92 3.41
N GLY A 190 -5.17 -7.23 4.71
CA GLY A 190 -4.46 -8.41 5.24
C GLY A 190 -2.97 -8.20 5.51
N SER A 191 -2.35 -7.13 4.99
CA SER A 191 -0.95 -6.80 5.24
C SER A 191 -0.82 -5.69 6.28
N GLU A 192 0.33 -5.64 6.95
CA GLU A 192 0.69 -4.58 7.90
C GLU A 192 2.14 -4.16 7.68
N TYR A 193 2.44 -2.88 7.91
CA TYR A 193 3.75 -2.31 7.61
C TYR A 193 4.28 -1.50 8.81
N PRO A 194 5.59 -1.48 9.07
CA PRO A 194 6.17 -0.64 10.14
C PRO A 194 5.83 0.84 9.97
N ALA A 195 5.95 1.37 8.76
CA ALA A 195 5.61 2.76 8.44
C ALA A 195 4.67 2.84 7.23
N VAL A 196 3.58 3.61 7.37
CA VAL A 196 2.58 3.83 6.31
C VAL A 196 2.48 5.31 6.00
N ILE A 197 2.48 5.65 4.70
CA ILE A 197 2.21 6.99 4.19
C ILE A 197 0.92 6.95 3.39
N ILE A 198 -0.03 7.84 3.72
CA ILE A 198 -1.33 7.93 3.06
C ILE A 198 -1.47 9.29 2.40
N PRO A 199 -1.17 9.45 1.11
CA PRO A 199 -1.46 10.67 0.38
C PRO A 199 -2.95 10.74 0.02
N LEU A 200 -3.62 11.83 0.38
CA LEU A 200 -5.01 12.06 0.07
C LEU A 200 -5.13 12.95 -1.18
N PRO A 201 -5.92 12.54 -2.19
CA PRO A 201 -6.18 13.38 -3.36
C PRO A 201 -7.15 14.52 -3.01
N ASN A 202 -7.03 15.64 -3.73
CA ASN A 202 -7.91 16.80 -3.56
C ASN A 202 -9.30 16.66 -4.22
N GLY A 203 -9.64 15.54 -4.70
CA GLY A 203 -10.93 15.23 -5.32
C GLY A 203 -11.32 13.80 -5.06
N MET A 204 -12.05 13.17 -6.00
CA MET A 204 -12.39 11.75 -5.97
C MET A 204 -13.29 11.34 -4.79
N ASP A 205 -14.30 12.16 -4.45
CA ASP A 205 -15.19 11.91 -3.29
C ASP A 205 -15.92 10.56 -3.35
N LYS A 206 -16.08 9.99 -4.56
CA LYS A 206 -16.65 8.64 -4.72
C LYS A 206 -15.73 7.54 -4.23
N LEU A 207 -14.42 7.75 -4.25
CA LEU A 207 -13.40 6.76 -3.85
C LEU A 207 -12.85 7.02 -2.44
N THR A 208 -13.19 8.16 -1.83
CA THR A 208 -12.67 8.57 -0.54
C THR A 208 -13.81 8.57 0.48
N TYR A 209 -13.87 7.53 1.30
CA TYR A 209 -14.92 7.29 2.29
C TYR A 209 -14.31 6.76 3.59
N ARG A 210 -15.11 6.84 4.68
CA ARG A 210 -14.71 6.52 6.05
C ARG A 210 -14.01 5.17 6.19
N ASN A 211 -14.61 4.10 5.70
CA ASN A 211 -14.06 2.75 5.83
C ASN A 211 -12.77 2.55 5.05
N LEU A 212 -12.56 3.31 3.96
CA LEU A 212 -11.29 3.27 3.24
C LEU A 212 -10.18 3.91 4.09
N LEU A 213 -10.44 5.06 4.71
CA LEU A 213 -9.50 5.73 5.60
C LEU A 213 -9.17 4.85 6.81
N TYR A 214 -10.19 4.26 7.45
CA TYR A 214 -10.01 3.28 8.53
C TYR A 214 -9.10 2.12 8.11
N THR A 215 -9.40 1.51 6.95
CA THR A 215 -8.59 0.39 6.42
C THR A 215 -7.14 0.79 6.23
N ALA A 216 -6.87 1.99 5.70
CA ALA A 216 -5.51 2.48 5.49
C ALA A 216 -4.78 2.73 6.81
N VAL A 217 -5.44 3.38 7.78
CA VAL A 217 -4.87 3.70 9.10
C VAL A 217 -4.48 2.42 9.84
N THR A 218 -5.32 1.39 9.81
CA THR A 218 -5.07 0.11 10.49
C THR A 218 -3.98 -0.75 9.82
N ARG A 219 -3.35 -0.30 8.73
CA ARG A 219 -2.19 -0.99 8.12
C ARG A 219 -0.86 -0.60 8.75
N ALA A 220 -0.82 0.47 9.53
CA ALA A 220 0.41 0.93 10.18
C ALA A 220 0.61 0.24 11.54
N LYS A 221 1.85 -0.26 11.76
CA LYS A 221 2.26 -0.86 13.06
C LYS A 221 2.85 0.17 14.02
N SER A 222 3.72 1.05 13.51
CA SER A 222 4.54 1.91 14.38
C SER A 222 4.52 3.38 13.98
N THR A 223 4.33 3.68 12.69
CA THR A 223 4.35 5.07 12.21
C THR A 223 3.35 5.24 11.08
N LEU A 224 2.48 6.23 11.21
CA LEU A 224 1.54 6.62 10.16
C LEU A 224 1.69 8.10 9.84
N ILE A 225 1.77 8.41 8.56
CA ILE A 225 1.81 9.78 8.03
C ILE A 225 0.65 9.97 7.06
N LEU A 226 -0.30 10.80 7.45
CA LEU A 226 -1.43 11.21 6.61
C LEU A 226 -1.11 12.57 5.99
N ILE A 227 -1.18 12.68 4.65
CA ILE A 227 -0.85 13.90 3.91
C ILE A 227 -2.06 14.38 3.13
N GLY A 228 -2.45 15.63 3.30
CA GLY A 228 -3.57 16.23 2.58
C GLY A 228 -4.14 17.44 3.31
N THR A 229 -5.40 17.80 3.03
CA THR A 229 -6.07 18.91 3.72
C THR A 229 -6.94 18.40 4.86
N VAL A 230 -7.08 19.18 5.93
CA VAL A 230 -8.02 18.89 7.03
C VAL A 230 -9.45 18.70 6.50
N ARG A 231 -9.85 19.52 5.55
CA ARG A 231 -11.16 19.42 4.88
C ARG A 231 -11.35 18.07 4.19
N LYS A 232 -10.30 17.52 3.58
CA LYS A 232 -10.39 16.21 2.92
C LYS A 232 -10.54 15.07 3.94
N VAL A 233 -9.79 15.12 5.04
CA VAL A 233 -9.95 14.16 6.13
C VAL A 233 -11.37 14.20 6.68
N GLN A 234 -11.91 15.40 6.95
CA GLN A 234 -13.28 15.60 7.41
C GLN A 234 -14.30 15.01 6.43
N SER A 235 -14.18 15.34 5.14
CA SER A 235 -15.05 14.80 4.08
C SER A 235 -15.05 13.28 4.03
N MET A 236 -13.88 12.64 4.26
CA MET A 236 -13.79 11.18 4.29
C MET A 236 -14.45 10.57 5.52
N VAL A 237 -14.27 11.20 6.69
CA VAL A 237 -14.88 10.75 7.96
C VAL A 237 -16.40 10.88 7.92
N GLU A 238 -16.93 11.97 7.36
CA GLU A 238 -18.36 12.19 7.19
C GLU A 238 -19.01 11.29 6.13
N ASN A 239 -18.21 10.84 5.15
CA ASN A 239 -18.69 10.00 4.05
C ASN A 239 -18.86 8.54 4.49
N ASP A 240 -19.99 8.22 5.11
CA ASP A 240 -20.37 6.85 5.51
C ASP A 240 -21.08 6.10 4.37
N ARG A 241 -20.53 6.13 3.17
CA ARG A 241 -21.07 5.34 2.06
C ARG A 241 -20.84 3.86 2.33
N ARG A 242 -21.79 3.24 2.99
CA ARG A 242 -21.90 1.78 2.99
C ARG A 242 -22.33 1.36 1.59
N MET A 243 -21.49 0.66 0.87
CA MET A 243 -21.95 -0.11 -0.28
C MET A 243 -22.96 -1.14 0.26
N MET A 244 -24.24 -0.81 0.21
CA MET A 244 -25.30 -1.75 0.55
C MET A 244 -25.20 -2.90 -0.46
N ARG A 245 -24.69 -4.02 0.00
CA ARG A 245 -24.74 -5.26 -0.78
C ARG A 245 -26.16 -5.76 -0.71
N TYR A 246 -26.92 -5.57 -1.78
CA TYR A 246 -28.20 -6.22 -1.95
C TYR A 246 -27.93 -7.72 -2.19
N SER A 247 -27.84 -8.50 -1.12
CA SER A 247 -27.82 -9.94 -1.24
C SER A 247 -29.27 -10.43 -1.11
N CYS A 248 -29.71 -11.31 -2.00
CA CYS A 248 -31.01 -12.00 -1.87
C CYS A 248 -31.01 -13.06 -0.76
N LEU A 249 -29.94 -13.15 0.03
CA LEU A 249 -29.79 -14.20 1.04
C LEU A 249 -30.90 -14.17 2.08
N LYS A 250 -31.28 -12.98 2.59
CA LYS A 250 -32.35 -12.86 3.58
C LYS A 250 -33.71 -13.31 3.04
N PRO A 251 -34.20 -12.82 1.88
CA PRO A 251 -35.42 -13.35 1.25
C PRO A 251 -35.35 -14.84 0.97
N MET A 252 -34.21 -15.35 0.45
CA MET A 252 -34.06 -16.79 0.19
C MET A 252 -34.11 -17.64 1.46
N LEU A 253 -33.58 -17.16 2.58
CA LEU A 253 -33.68 -17.85 3.85
C LEU A 253 -35.11 -17.80 4.41
N GLU A 254 -35.80 -16.68 4.28
CA GLU A 254 -37.20 -16.51 4.70
C GLU A 254 -38.12 -17.47 3.93
N ASP A 255 -37.91 -17.65 2.62
CA ASP A 255 -38.67 -18.59 1.75
C ASP A 255 -38.35 -20.08 2.05
N MET A 256 -37.15 -20.38 2.63
CA MET A 256 -36.80 -21.78 2.99
C MET A 256 -37.37 -22.25 4.32
N PHE A 257 -37.86 -21.34 5.16
CA PHE A 257 -38.42 -21.67 6.49
C PHE A 257 -39.92 -21.40 6.61
N VAL A 258 -40.61 -21.15 5.49
CA VAL A 258 -42.08 -21.18 5.35
C VAL A 258 -42.51 -22.52 4.73
#